data_67504b8a757e8ee3030b7774a2a2895b
#
_entry.id   67504b8a757e8ee3030b7774a2a2895b
#
_cell.length_a   1.000
_cell.length_b   1.000
_cell.length_c   1.000
_cell.angle_alpha   90.00
_cell.angle_beta   90.00
_cell.angle_gamma   90.00
#
_symmetry.space_group_name_H-M   'P 1'
#
loop_
_entity.id
_entity.type
_entity.pdbx_description
1 polymer ?
#
loop_
_entity_poly.entity_id
_entity_poly.type
_entity_poly.pdbx_seq_one_letter_code
_entity_poly.pdbx_strand_id
1 'polypeptide(L)'
;MGRSSIKVTAKQVESLIKNNVIGRHSVGEGVYLNIKPEGSISWIFRYQLDGRRRNMGLGAYHRSSFTLADARRKADQLRNSLSNNV
;
A
#
# COMPACT_ATOMS: atom_id res chain seq x y z
N MET A 1 -12.87 -19.67 -2.81
CA MET A 1 -12.62 -19.29 -2.50
C MET A 1 -12.08 -18.68 -2.32
N GLY A 2 -11.68 -18.24 -2.16
CA GLY A 2 -11.16 -17.73 -1.68
C GLY A 2 -10.40 -17.08 -1.59
N ARG A 3 -9.91 -16.51 -1.64
CA ARG A 3 -9.25 -15.87 -1.50
C ARG A 3 -8.87 -15.40 -0.80
N SER A 4 -8.55 -15.28 -0.58
CA SER A 4 -8.03 -15.00 0.20
C SER A 4 -7.41 -14.03 0.41
N SER A 5 -7.69 -13.40 0.94
CA SER A 5 -7.19 -12.27 1.26
C SER A 5 -6.38 -12.35 2.39
N ILE A 6 -5.21 -12.57 2.21
CA ILE A 6 -4.27 -12.51 3.25
C ILE A 6 -4.00 -11.06 3.52
N LYS A 7 -4.41 -10.59 4.65
CA LYS A 7 -4.11 -9.23 5.03
C LYS A 7 -2.82 -9.22 5.80
N VAL A 8 -1.87 -8.48 5.29
CA VAL A 8 -0.61 -8.26 5.97
C VAL A 8 -0.86 -7.39 7.18
N THR A 9 -0.28 -7.76 8.31
CA THR A 9 -0.45 -7.00 9.55
C THR A 9 0.65 -5.96 9.71
N ALA A 10 0.43 -5.02 10.63
CA ALA A 10 1.44 -4.01 10.92
C ALA A 10 2.76 -4.65 11.38
N LYS A 11 2.65 -5.75 12.09
CA LYS A 11 3.83 -6.47 12.55
C LYS A 11 4.64 -7.01 11.39
N GLN A 12 3.97 -7.53 10.37
CA GLN A 12 4.64 -8.04 9.18
C GLN A 12 5.30 -6.90 8.40
N VAL A 13 4.65 -5.74 8.34
CA VAL A 13 5.23 -4.57 7.72
C VAL A 13 6.52 -4.17 8.42
N GLU A 14 6.50 -4.13 9.74
CA GLU A 14 7.69 -3.79 10.51
C GLU A 14 8.81 -4.79 10.28
N SER A 15 8.46 -6.05 10.15
CA SER A 15 9.44 -7.10 9.89
C SER A 15 10.11 -6.92 8.53
N LEU A 16 9.32 -6.58 7.51
CA LEU A 16 9.86 -6.33 6.17
C LEU A 16 10.84 -5.16 6.19
N ILE A 17 10.47 -4.11 6.91
CA ILE A 17 11.32 -2.92 7.02
C ILE A 17 12.60 -3.23 7.80
N LYS A 18 12.45 -3.91 8.91
CA LYS A 18 13.58 -4.25 9.76
C LYS A 18 14.58 -5.13 9.02
N ASN A 19 14.10 -6.05 8.22
CA ASN A 19 14.95 -6.96 7.46
C ASN A 19 15.39 -6.38 6.12
N ASN A 20 14.99 -5.15 5.84
CA ASN A 20 15.39 -4.44 4.63
C ASN A 20 15.11 -5.24 3.36
N VAL A 21 13.90 -5.78 3.26
CA VAL A 21 13.50 -6.58 2.11
C VAL A 21 13.11 -5.65 0.97
N ILE A 22 14.07 -5.42 0.08
CA ILE A 22 13.90 -4.45 -1.02
C ILE A 22 12.80 -4.91 -1.97
N GLY A 23 12.00 -3.97 -2.45
CA GLY A 23 10.98 -4.23 -3.45
C GLY A 23 9.61 -3.78 -3.02
N ARG A 24 8.61 -4.14 -3.82
CA ARG A 24 7.22 -3.83 -3.54
C ARG A 24 6.54 -5.04 -2.92
N HIS A 25 5.86 -4.82 -1.81
CA HIS A 25 5.20 -5.88 -1.08
C HIS A 25 3.72 -5.56 -0.96
N SER A 26 2.88 -6.45 -1.48
CA SER A 26 1.44 -6.27 -1.38
C SER A 26 1.00 -6.41 0.07
N VAL A 27 0.23 -5.45 0.54
CA VAL A 27 -0.33 -5.53 1.90
C VAL A 27 -1.85 -5.65 1.85
N GLY A 28 -2.39 -5.91 0.66
CA GLY A 28 -3.82 -6.12 0.48
C GLY A 28 -4.52 -4.89 -0.06
N GLU A 29 -5.64 -5.12 -0.74
CA GLU A 29 -6.53 -4.07 -1.22
C GLU A 29 -5.86 -3.03 -2.12
N GLY A 30 -4.88 -3.48 -2.91
CA GLY A 30 -4.21 -2.59 -3.84
C GLY A 30 -3.14 -1.72 -3.24
N VAL A 31 -2.87 -1.87 -1.95
CA VAL A 31 -1.83 -1.10 -1.28
C VAL A 31 -0.53 -1.89 -1.26
N TYR A 32 0.56 -1.21 -1.54
CA TYR A 32 1.88 -1.81 -1.57
C TYR A 32 2.86 -1.03 -0.71
N LEU A 33 3.72 -1.75 -0.02
CA LEU A 33 4.85 -1.15 0.69
C LEU A 33 6.06 -1.21 -0.23
N ASN A 34 6.65 -0.07 -0.54
CA ASN A 34 7.78 0.00 -1.45
C ASN A 34 9.05 0.32 -0.66
N ILE A 35 9.96 -0.64 -0.61
CA ILE A 35 11.24 -0.48 0.09
C ILE A 35 12.33 -0.38 -0.95
N LYS A 36 13.02 0.76 -0.98
CA LYS A 36 14.08 1.00 -1.95
C LYS A 36 15.46 0.75 -1.36
N PRO A 37 16.45 0.44 -2.21
CA PRO A 37 17.80 0.14 -1.70
C PRO A 37 18.43 1.26 -0.89
N GLU A 38 18.08 2.51 -1.21
CA GLU A 38 18.66 3.64 -0.49
C GLU A 38 18.02 3.86 0.89
N GLY A 39 17.00 3.06 1.24
CA GLY A 39 16.37 3.16 2.52
C GLY A 39 15.05 3.90 2.53
N SER A 40 14.63 4.43 1.39
CA SER A 40 13.32 5.09 1.28
C SER A 40 12.21 4.06 1.36
N ILE A 41 11.19 4.35 2.15
CA ILE A 41 10.04 3.47 2.31
C ILE A 41 8.79 4.29 2.10
N SER A 42 7.91 3.82 1.22
CA SER A 42 6.70 4.57 0.89
C SER A 42 5.55 3.62 0.64
N TRP A 43 4.34 4.18 0.65
CA TRP A 43 3.12 3.45 0.34
C TRP A 43 2.67 3.78 -1.07
N ILE A 44 2.22 2.77 -1.80
CA ILE A 44 1.73 2.94 -3.17
C ILE A 44 0.37 2.31 -3.26
N PHE A 45 -0.55 2.99 -3.96
CA PHE A 45 -1.88 2.47 -4.24
C PHE A 45 -1.96 2.15 -5.72
N ARG A 46 -2.28 0.90 -6.04
CA ARG A 46 -2.47 0.46 -7.42
C ARG A 46 -3.95 0.37 -7.72
N TYR A 47 -4.36 0.99 -8.82
CA TYR A 47 -5.77 1.01 -9.19
C TYR A 47 -5.90 0.90 -10.71
N GLN A 48 -7.12 0.67 -11.16
CA GLN A 48 -7.43 0.61 -12.59
C GLN A 48 -8.35 1.76 -12.96
N LEU A 49 -8.01 2.43 -14.04
CA LEU A 49 -8.82 3.51 -14.55
C LEU A 49 -8.86 3.39 -16.07
N ASP A 50 -10.08 3.30 -16.64
CA ASP A 50 -10.27 3.15 -18.07
C ASP A 50 -9.50 1.94 -18.61
N GLY A 51 -9.52 0.86 -17.88
CA GLY A 51 -8.88 -0.37 -18.29
C GLY A 51 -7.37 -0.36 -18.14
N ARG A 52 -6.81 0.69 -17.60
CA ARG A 52 -5.37 0.81 -17.43
C ARG A 52 -4.97 0.76 -15.97
N ARG A 53 -3.90 0.04 -15.72
CA ARG A 53 -3.37 -0.08 -14.36
C ARG A 53 -2.48 1.11 -14.06
N ARG A 54 -2.74 1.77 -12.95
CA ARG A 54 -1.99 2.94 -12.54
C ARG A 54 -1.53 2.80 -11.11
N ASN A 55 -0.44 3.47 -10.79
CA ASN A 55 0.10 3.51 -9.43
C ASN A 55 0.09 4.95 -8.94
N MET A 56 -0.28 5.12 -7.68
CA MET A 56 -0.29 6.43 -7.06
C MET A 56 0.45 6.36 -5.74
N GLY A 57 1.40 7.25 -5.53
CA GLY A 57 2.10 7.32 -4.26
C GLY A 57 1.19 7.89 -3.19
N LEU A 58 1.05 7.16 -2.09
CA LEU A 58 0.23 7.63 -0.97
C LEU A 58 1.02 8.52 -0.03
N GLY A 59 2.31 8.26 0.10
CA GLY A 59 3.17 9.01 0.98
C GLY A 59 4.25 8.15 1.56
N ALA A 60 5.19 8.77 2.26
CA ALA A 60 6.29 8.06 2.88
C ALA A 60 5.81 7.33 4.13
N TYR A 61 6.35 6.15 4.33
CA TYR A 61 6.04 5.38 5.52
C TYR A 61 6.56 6.10 6.75
N HIS A 62 5.77 6.10 7.82
CA HIS A 62 6.22 6.59 9.11
C HIS A 62 5.55 5.74 10.18
N ARG A 63 6.33 5.30 11.14
CA ARG A 63 5.86 4.34 12.13
C ARG A 63 4.74 4.88 13.02
N SER A 64 4.58 6.18 13.11
CA SER A 64 3.53 6.74 13.94
C SER A 64 2.56 7.64 13.19
N SER A 65 3.01 8.34 12.14
CA SER A 65 2.13 9.27 11.44
C SER A 65 1.58 8.74 10.12
N PHE A 66 2.17 7.70 9.55
CA PHE A 66 1.66 7.11 8.33
C PHE A 66 1.86 5.61 8.36
N THR A 67 1.03 4.95 9.13
CA THR A 67 1.08 3.52 9.37
C THR A 67 0.34 2.76 8.27
N LEU A 68 0.36 1.43 8.38
CA LEU A 68 -0.40 0.58 7.47
C LEU A 68 -1.89 0.94 7.49
N ALA A 69 -2.44 1.18 8.67
CA ALA A 69 -3.84 1.54 8.79
C ALA A 69 -4.14 2.86 8.08
N ASP A 70 -3.23 3.81 8.20
CA ASP A 70 -3.38 5.11 7.54
C ASP A 70 -3.32 4.95 6.03
N ALA A 71 -2.41 4.11 5.53
CA ALA A 71 -2.29 3.88 4.10
C ALA A 71 -3.56 3.24 3.55
N ARG A 72 -4.11 2.27 4.27
CA ARG A 72 -5.33 1.61 3.85
C ARG A 72 -6.51 2.57 3.84
N ARG A 73 -6.59 3.44 4.84
CA ARG A 73 -7.66 4.43 4.92
C ARG A 73 -7.58 5.40 3.76
N LYS A 74 -6.38 5.84 3.45
CA LYS A 74 -6.19 6.77 2.34
C LYS A 74 -6.54 6.10 1.01
N ALA A 75 -6.14 4.84 0.84
CA ALA A 75 -6.47 4.09 -0.36
C ALA A 75 -7.97 3.92 -0.52
N ASP A 76 -8.68 3.67 0.58
CA ASP A 76 -10.14 3.54 0.54
C ASP A 76 -10.79 4.85 0.10
N GLN A 77 -10.29 5.97 0.61
CA GLN A 77 -10.82 7.27 0.21
C GLN A 77 -10.62 7.51 -1.28
N LEU A 78 -9.45 7.17 -1.78
CA LEU A 78 -9.16 7.34 -3.20
C LEU A 78 -10.00 6.40 -4.05
N ARG A 79 -10.17 5.17 -3.59
CA ARG A 79 -10.98 4.19 -4.31
C ARG A 79 -12.43 4.65 -4.41
N ASN A 80 -12.96 5.19 -3.33
CA ASN A 80 -14.31 5.72 -3.33
C ASN A 80 -14.43 6.93 -4.26
N SER A 81 -13.43 7.77 -4.27
CA SER A 81 -13.41 8.93 -5.14
C SER A 81 -13.41 8.52 -6.61
N LEU A 82 -12.61 7.53 -6.96
CA LEU A 82 -12.56 7.03 -8.32
C LEU A 82 -13.87 6.38 -8.73
N SER A 83 -14.49 5.66 -7.80
CA SER A 83 -15.75 4.99 -8.05
C SER A 83 -16.89 5.99 -8.27
N ASN A 84 -16.87 7.08 -7.52
CA ASN A 84 -17.93 8.09 -7.61
C ASN A 84 -17.75 9.06 -8.76
N ASN A 85 -16.58 9.06 -9.33
CA ASN A 85 -16.23 10.03 -10.36
C ASN A 85 -16.40 9.43 -11.75
N VAL A 86 -17.52 8.82 -11.97
CA VAL A 86 -17.79 8.11 -13.22
C VAL A 86 -18.60 8.97 -14.16
#